data_9ba85942a656e91fa5f5635f0332a3a4
#
_entry.id   9ba85942a656e91fa5f5635f0332a3a4
#
_cell.length_a   1.000
_cell.length_b   1.000
_cell.length_c   1.000
_cell.angle_alpha   90.00
_cell.angle_beta   90.00
_cell.angle_gamma   90.00
#
_symmetry.space_group_name_H-M   'P 1'
#
loop_
_entity.id
_entity.type
_entity.pdbx_description
1 polymer ?
#
loop_
_entity_poly.entity_id
_entity_poly.type
_entity_poly.pdbx_seq_one_letter_code
_entity_poly.pdbx_strand_id
1 'polypeptide(L)'
;MLRKLWADEAVTYDGEWHKITDAGLNPLPVNKSIPIWLGGMAPQVIDRVGRLADGWFPFANKDLANQIEQVREVARTAGRDPDSIGIECIVPTNTDVDRLKSLQEIGVSHVAMVTMNQELADPAAHIDAISSARTVLAAAFG
;
A
#
# COMPACT_ATOMS: atom_id res chain seq x y z
N MET A 1 -8.30 3.82 -16.88
CA MET A 1 -9.56 3.08 -17.11
C MET A 1 -10.31 2.77 -15.83
N LEU A 2 -9.76 2.03 -14.84
CA LEU A 2 -10.48 1.66 -13.60
C LEU A 2 -11.18 2.84 -12.91
N ARG A 3 -10.47 3.95 -12.69
CA ARG A 3 -11.06 5.13 -12.04
C ARG A 3 -12.29 5.71 -12.79
N LYS A 4 -12.34 5.59 -14.13
CA LYS A 4 -13.53 5.97 -14.91
C LYS A 4 -14.68 5.03 -14.65
N LEU A 5 -14.44 3.71 -14.66
CA LEU A 5 -15.48 2.70 -14.37
C LEU A 5 -16.07 2.84 -12.95
N TRP A 6 -15.31 3.37 -11.99
CA TRP A 6 -15.82 3.61 -10.65
C TRP A 6 -16.57 4.93 -10.49
N ALA A 7 -16.27 5.91 -11.34
CA ALA A 7 -16.86 7.24 -11.28
C ALA A 7 -18.16 7.39 -12.08
N ASP A 8 -18.23 6.72 -13.24
CA ASP A 8 -19.27 6.93 -14.24
C ASP A 8 -20.21 5.71 -14.32
N GLU A 9 -21.51 5.95 -14.53
CA GLU A 9 -22.52 4.89 -14.67
C GLU A 9 -22.29 4.04 -15.91
N ALA A 10 -21.84 4.66 -17.01
CA ALA A 10 -21.47 3.99 -18.23
C ALA A 10 -20.22 4.63 -18.84
N VAL A 11 -19.31 3.79 -19.30
CA VAL A 11 -18.02 4.19 -19.88
C VAL A 11 -17.89 3.64 -21.28
N THR A 12 -17.59 4.53 -22.22
CA THR A 12 -17.04 4.16 -23.53
C THR A 12 -15.57 4.59 -23.56
N TYR A 13 -14.70 3.64 -23.84
CA TYR A 13 -13.25 3.84 -23.87
C TYR A 13 -12.64 3.10 -25.05
N ASP A 14 -11.89 3.82 -25.87
CA ASP A 14 -11.11 3.26 -26.97
C ASP A 14 -9.61 3.57 -26.71
N GLY A 15 -8.87 2.59 -26.26
CA GLY A 15 -7.46 2.69 -25.96
C GLY A 15 -6.65 1.61 -26.66
N GLU A 16 -5.33 1.72 -26.58
CA GLU A 16 -4.39 0.79 -27.22
C GLU A 16 -4.64 -0.68 -26.86
N TRP A 17 -4.93 -0.95 -25.58
CA TRP A 17 -5.03 -2.31 -25.04
C TRP A 17 -6.46 -2.77 -24.76
N HIS A 18 -7.40 -1.84 -24.65
CA HIS A 18 -8.78 -2.15 -24.26
C HIS A 18 -9.77 -1.27 -25.02
N LYS A 19 -10.85 -1.89 -25.48
CA LYS A 19 -12.04 -1.23 -25.99
C LYS A 19 -13.22 -1.61 -25.11
N ILE A 20 -13.94 -0.61 -24.64
CA ILE A 20 -15.14 -0.76 -23.84
C ILE A 20 -16.21 0.11 -24.46
N THR A 21 -17.39 -0.45 -24.67
CA THR A 21 -18.53 0.29 -25.23
C THR A 21 -19.69 0.18 -24.27
N ASP A 22 -20.15 1.31 -23.74
CA ASP A 22 -21.34 1.44 -22.91
C ASP A 22 -21.39 0.41 -21.77
N ALA A 23 -20.25 0.27 -21.04
CA ALA A 23 -20.14 -0.67 -19.92
C ALA A 23 -19.99 0.08 -18.61
N GLY A 24 -20.63 -0.42 -17.57
CA GLY A 24 -20.60 0.16 -16.23
C GLY A 24 -20.58 -0.90 -15.13
N LEU A 25 -20.41 -0.44 -13.90
CA LEU A 25 -20.52 -1.24 -12.69
C LEU A 25 -21.81 -0.90 -11.96
N ASN A 26 -22.50 -1.91 -11.45
CA ASN A 26 -23.70 -1.73 -10.64
C ASN A 26 -23.68 -2.68 -9.43
N PRO A 27 -23.67 -2.18 -8.18
CA PRO A 27 -23.61 -0.74 -7.84
C PRO A 27 -22.23 -0.12 -8.09
N LEU A 28 -22.20 1.19 -8.25
CA LEU A 28 -20.94 1.96 -8.19
C LEU A 28 -20.37 1.96 -6.77
N PRO A 29 -19.04 2.11 -6.61
CA PRO A 29 -18.44 2.34 -5.29
C PRO A 29 -19.06 3.57 -4.61
N VAL A 30 -19.28 3.51 -3.28
CA VAL A 30 -19.95 4.56 -2.49
C VAL A 30 -19.34 5.95 -2.75
N ASN A 31 -18.01 6.04 -2.78
CA ASN A 31 -17.29 7.29 -3.03
C ASN A 31 -16.90 7.48 -4.50
N LYS A 32 -17.45 6.69 -5.41
CA LYS A 32 -17.07 6.67 -6.84
C LYS A 32 -15.56 6.50 -7.07
N SER A 33 -14.87 5.94 -6.10
CA SER A 33 -13.42 5.73 -6.10
C SER A 33 -13.05 4.55 -5.22
N ILE A 34 -12.03 3.81 -5.64
CA ILE A 34 -11.37 2.76 -4.85
C ILE A 34 -9.88 3.07 -4.85
N PRO A 35 -9.19 3.07 -3.68
CA PRO A 35 -7.76 3.28 -3.63
C PRO A 35 -7.00 2.20 -4.41
N ILE A 36 -6.03 2.62 -5.22
CA ILE A 36 -5.17 1.71 -6.00
C ILE A 36 -3.81 1.65 -5.32
N TRP A 37 -3.47 0.47 -4.84
CA TRP A 37 -2.16 0.19 -4.24
C TRP A 37 -1.34 -0.68 -5.19
N LEU A 38 -0.05 -0.36 -5.35
CA LEU A 38 0.86 -1.09 -6.24
C LEU A 38 2.01 -1.71 -5.45
N GLY A 39 2.35 -2.94 -5.80
CA GLY A 39 3.51 -3.65 -5.27
C GLY A 39 4.71 -3.61 -6.21
N GLY A 40 5.90 -3.84 -5.65
CA GLY A 40 7.16 -3.92 -6.39
C GLY A 40 8.06 -2.71 -6.20
N MET A 41 9.33 -2.86 -6.62
CA MET A 41 10.41 -1.92 -6.31
C MET A 41 11.24 -1.52 -7.55
N ALA A 42 10.87 -1.99 -8.74
CA ALA A 42 11.52 -1.61 -9.96
C ALA A 42 11.33 -0.11 -10.26
N PRO A 43 12.27 0.59 -10.90
CA PRO A 43 12.15 2.02 -11.21
C PRO A 43 10.84 2.40 -11.90
N GLN A 44 10.33 1.54 -12.80
CA GLN A 44 9.06 1.77 -13.49
C GLN A 44 7.85 1.67 -12.54
N VAL A 45 7.96 0.87 -11.47
CA VAL A 45 6.91 0.78 -10.43
C VAL A 45 6.95 2.03 -9.57
N ILE A 46 8.11 2.47 -9.12
CA ILE A 46 8.31 3.71 -8.35
C ILE A 46 7.72 4.90 -9.10
N ASP A 47 8.04 5.05 -10.39
CA ASP A 47 7.47 6.08 -11.26
C ASP A 47 5.93 5.99 -11.33
N ARG A 48 5.40 4.80 -11.54
CA ARG A 48 3.95 4.58 -11.62
C ARG A 48 3.25 4.86 -10.30
N VAL A 49 3.86 4.47 -9.17
CA VAL A 49 3.33 4.76 -7.83
C VAL A 49 3.22 6.27 -7.63
N GLY A 50 4.30 7.00 -7.80
CA GLY A 50 4.30 8.46 -7.62
C GLY A 50 3.27 9.17 -8.50
N ARG A 51 3.10 8.75 -9.75
CA ARG A 51 2.17 9.40 -10.67
C ARG A 51 0.71 9.00 -10.50
N LEU A 52 0.40 7.77 -10.08
CA LEU A 52 -0.94 7.22 -10.25
C LEU A 52 -1.53 6.52 -9.03
N ALA A 53 -0.71 5.93 -8.15
CA ALA A 53 -1.21 5.10 -7.07
C ALA A 53 -1.65 5.92 -5.84
N ASP A 54 -2.53 5.35 -5.04
CA ASP A 54 -2.94 5.89 -3.74
C ASP A 54 -2.10 5.27 -2.61
N GLY A 55 -1.40 4.17 -2.91
CA GLY A 55 -0.49 3.53 -1.98
C GLY A 55 0.51 2.59 -2.64
N TRP A 56 1.51 2.19 -1.87
CA TRP A 56 2.63 1.36 -2.30
C TRP A 56 2.95 0.27 -1.28
N PHE A 57 3.25 -0.94 -1.79
CA PHE A 57 3.71 -2.10 -1.02
C PHE A 57 5.18 -2.41 -1.33
N PRO A 58 6.15 -1.71 -0.73
CA PRO A 58 7.56 -2.07 -0.84
C PRO A 58 7.95 -3.21 0.09
N PHE A 59 9.11 -3.82 -0.17
CA PHE A 59 9.80 -4.62 0.83
C PHE A 59 10.61 -3.74 1.77
N ALA A 60 10.55 -4.02 3.08
CA ALA A 60 11.34 -3.33 4.09
C ALA A 60 12.84 -3.72 3.98
N ASN A 61 13.57 -3.06 3.11
CA ASN A 61 15.00 -3.22 2.90
C ASN A 61 15.80 -1.99 3.35
N LYS A 62 17.13 -2.06 3.25
CA LYS A 62 18.05 -1.00 3.67
C LYS A 62 17.95 0.30 2.84
N ASP A 63 17.41 0.23 1.63
CA ASP A 63 17.27 1.35 0.70
C ASP A 63 15.86 1.96 0.70
N LEU A 64 14.96 1.46 1.56
CA LEU A 64 13.56 1.85 1.57
C LEU A 64 13.36 3.37 1.73
N ALA A 65 14.11 4.02 2.62
CA ALA A 65 14.00 5.46 2.84
C ALA A 65 14.28 6.27 1.55
N ASN A 66 15.31 5.89 0.81
CA ASN A 66 15.65 6.52 -0.47
C ASN A 66 14.58 6.26 -1.54
N GLN A 67 14.04 5.06 -1.58
CA GLN A 67 12.95 4.71 -2.52
C GLN A 67 11.65 5.44 -2.20
N ILE A 68 11.33 5.66 -0.93
CA ILE A 68 10.20 6.49 -0.51
C ILE A 68 10.38 7.93 -1.03
N GLU A 69 11.57 8.50 -0.88
CA GLU A 69 11.83 9.84 -1.40
C GLU A 69 11.75 9.92 -2.93
N GLN A 70 12.18 8.88 -3.64
CA GLN A 70 11.98 8.81 -5.09
C GLN A 70 10.49 8.82 -5.48
N VAL A 71 9.64 8.05 -4.77
CA VAL A 71 8.18 8.08 -4.99
C VAL A 71 7.62 9.49 -4.75
N ARG A 72 8.05 10.15 -3.66
CA ARG A 72 7.61 11.50 -3.31
C ARG A 72 8.01 12.52 -4.36
N GLU A 73 9.24 12.43 -4.88
CA GLU A 73 9.73 13.34 -5.93
C GLU A 73 8.96 13.17 -7.24
N VAL A 74 8.66 11.92 -7.63
CA VAL A 74 7.80 11.64 -8.79
C VAL A 74 6.41 12.21 -8.57
N ALA A 75 5.83 12.09 -7.36
CA ALA A 75 4.52 12.64 -7.05
C ALA A 75 4.51 14.18 -7.18
N ARG A 76 5.51 14.87 -6.61
CA ARG A 76 5.66 16.34 -6.74
C ARG A 76 5.75 16.76 -8.21
N THR A 77 6.58 16.08 -8.99
CA THR A 77 6.77 16.35 -10.42
C THR A 77 5.45 16.13 -11.20
N ALA A 78 4.63 15.18 -10.78
CA ALA A 78 3.32 14.91 -11.35
C ALA A 78 2.21 15.86 -10.83
N GLY A 79 2.54 16.84 -10.00
CA GLY A 79 1.60 17.80 -9.40
C GLY A 79 0.69 17.17 -8.34
N ARG A 80 1.12 16.06 -7.70
CA ARG A 80 0.39 15.37 -6.64
C ARG A 80 1.00 15.68 -5.28
N ASP A 81 0.17 15.64 -4.26
CA ASP A 81 0.63 15.66 -2.87
C ASP A 81 1.39 14.36 -2.57
N PRO A 82 2.70 14.41 -2.25
CA PRO A 82 3.48 13.23 -1.94
C PRO A 82 3.05 12.52 -0.65
N ASP A 83 2.46 13.26 0.30
CA ASP A 83 2.01 12.71 1.58
C ASP A 83 0.63 12.03 1.48
N SER A 84 -0.06 12.18 0.34
CA SER A 84 -1.28 11.44 0.05
C SER A 84 -1.06 9.97 -0.32
N ILE A 85 0.19 9.54 -0.53
CA ILE A 85 0.52 8.16 -0.94
C ILE A 85 0.82 7.33 0.31
N GLY A 86 -0.07 6.37 0.62
CA GLY A 86 0.15 5.42 1.71
C GLY A 86 1.32 4.49 1.41
N ILE A 87 2.09 4.12 2.43
CA ILE A 87 3.21 3.17 2.30
C ILE A 87 3.01 2.07 3.33
N GLU A 88 2.85 0.83 2.86
CA GLU A 88 2.65 -0.34 3.72
C GLU A 88 3.79 -1.34 3.57
N CYS A 89 4.44 -1.67 4.68
CA CYS A 89 5.44 -2.73 4.74
C CYS A 89 4.92 -3.98 5.45
N ILE A 90 5.30 -5.14 4.93
CA ILE A 90 5.09 -6.42 5.61
C ILE A 90 6.22 -6.64 6.61
N VAL A 91 5.86 -6.92 7.88
CA VAL A 91 6.80 -7.20 8.95
C VAL A 91 6.36 -8.45 9.75
N PRO A 92 7.30 -9.23 10.33
CA PRO A 92 6.96 -10.32 11.24
C PRO A 92 6.20 -9.83 12.49
N THR A 93 5.32 -10.67 13.08
CA THR A 93 4.59 -10.35 14.32
C THR A 93 5.50 -10.13 15.53
N ASN A 94 6.74 -10.65 15.51
CA ASN A 94 7.74 -10.46 16.55
C ASN A 94 8.66 -9.23 16.31
N THR A 95 8.27 -8.33 15.40
CA THR A 95 9.01 -7.07 15.19
C THR A 95 8.90 -6.18 16.43
N ASP A 96 10.03 -5.68 16.91
CA ASP A 96 10.11 -4.82 18.07
C ASP A 96 9.62 -3.37 17.80
N VAL A 97 9.34 -2.65 18.88
CA VAL A 97 8.83 -1.27 18.85
C VAL A 97 9.81 -0.32 18.17
N ASP A 98 11.12 -0.47 18.41
CA ASP A 98 12.12 0.45 17.85
C ASP A 98 12.18 0.33 16.32
N ARG A 99 12.07 -0.89 15.81
CA ARG A 99 11.98 -1.13 14.37
C ARG A 99 10.69 -0.54 13.79
N LEU A 100 9.56 -0.69 14.46
CA LEU A 100 8.29 -0.10 14.00
C LEU A 100 8.36 1.43 13.97
N LYS A 101 8.93 2.06 14.99
CA LYS A 101 9.16 3.50 15.02
C LYS A 101 10.12 3.96 13.93
N SER A 102 11.20 3.23 13.69
CA SER A 102 12.13 3.56 12.60
C SER A 102 11.47 3.50 11.22
N LEU A 103 10.52 2.59 11.00
CA LEU A 103 9.73 2.55 9.77
C LEU A 103 8.81 3.76 9.66
N GLN A 104 8.15 4.16 10.74
CA GLN A 104 7.30 5.36 10.78
C GLN A 104 8.12 6.64 10.46
N GLU A 105 9.31 6.77 11.07
CA GLU A 105 10.18 7.93 10.86
C GLU A 105 10.59 8.13 9.40
N ILE A 106 10.78 7.06 8.65
CA ILE A 106 11.08 7.15 7.21
C ILE A 106 9.84 7.32 6.35
N GLY A 107 8.62 7.31 6.94
CA GLY A 107 7.38 7.60 6.25
C GLY A 107 6.51 6.38 5.91
N VAL A 108 6.79 5.21 6.49
CA VAL A 108 5.85 4.07 6.41
C VAL A 108 4.62 4.41 7.24
N SER A 109 3.45 4.36 6.61
CA SER A 109 2.15 4.72 7.21
C SER A 109 1.36 3.52 7.70
N HIS A 110 1.65 2.34 7.17
CA HIS A 110 0.94 1.09 7.49
C HIS A 110 1.93 -0.06 7.62
N VAL A 111 1.62 -1.00 8.50
CA VAL A 111 2.33 -2.28 8.59
C VAL A 111 1.35 -3.44 8.57
N ALA A 112 1.61 -4.43 7.71
CA ALA A 112 0.94 -5.72 7.73
C ALA A 112 1.82 -6.70 8.49
N MET A 113 1.36 -7.15 9.67
CA MET A 113 2.10 -8.13 10.46
C MET A 113 1.74 -9.55 10.05
N VAL A 114 2.76 -10.36 9.78
CA VAL A 114 2.61 -11.74 9.30
C VAL A 114 3.27 -12.73 10.24
N THR A 115 2.67 -13.91 10.33
CA THR A 115 3.20 -15.05 11.12
C THR A 115 4.02 -16.02 10.28
N MET A 116 4.24 -15.72 9.00
CA MET A 116 5.01 -16.57 8.08
C MET A 116 6.47 -16.67 8.51
N ASN A 117 7.07 -17.85 8.32
CA ASN A 117 8.49 -18.13 8.59
C ASN A 117 8.92 -17.89 10.06
N GLN A 118 8.01 -18.06 11.02
CA GLN A 118 8.30 -17.90 12.44
C GLN A 118 8.32 -19.24 13.21
N GLU A 119 8.33 -20.38 12.49
CA GLU A 119 8.38 -21.73 13.08
C GLU A 119 7.28 -21.99 14.14
N LEU A 120 6.11 -21.40 13.95
CA LEU A 120 4.96 -21.57 14.84
C LEU A 120 4.34 -22.95 14.63
N ALA A 121 4.16 -23.69 15.71
CA ALA A 121 3.88 -25.13 15.66
C ALA A 121 2.44 -25.47 15.23
N ASP A 122 1.49 -24.59 15.54
CA ASP A 122 0.06 -24.85 15.36
C ASP A 122 -0.76 -23.56 15.21
N PRO A 123 -2.05 -23.64 14.86
CA PRO A 123 -2.90 -22.45 14.72
C PRO A 123 -3.02 -21.59 15.99
N ALA A 124 -2.95 -22.17 17.19
CA ALA A 124 -3.03 -21.42 18.44
C ALA A 124 -1.80 -20.52 18.60
N ALA A 125 -0.60 -21.02 18.31
CA ALA A 125 0.64 -20.22 18.31
C ALA A 125 0.57 -19.03 17.34
N HIS A 126 -0.08 -19.16 16.18
CA HIS A 126 -0.30 -18.04 15.26
C HIS A 126 -1.25 -17.00 15.86
N ILE A 127 -2.32 -17.41 16.53
CA ILE A 127 -3.26 -16.50 17.21
C ILE A 127 -2.57 -15.76 18.34
N ASP A 128 -1.77 -16.44 19.13
CA ASP A 128 -1.01 -15.84 20.23
C ASP A 128 0.02 -14.83 19.72
N ALA A 129 0.71 -15.14 18.62
CA ALA A 129 1.65 -14.22 18.00
C ALA A 129 0.95 -12.93 17.49
N ILE A 130 -0.23 -13.04 16.88
CA ILE A 130 -1.03 -11.89 16.44
C ILE A 130 -1.52 -11.08 17.65
N SER A 131 -1.99 -11.72 18.70
CA SER A 131 -2.44 -11.07 19.93
C SER A 131 -1.32 -10.30 20.61
N SER A 132 -0.13 -10.88 20.68
CA SER A 132 1.08 -10.25 21.21
C SER A 132 1.49 -9.04 20.37
N ALA A 133 1.50 -9.17 19.03
CA ALA A 133 1.79 -8.09 18.11
C ALA A 133 0.83 -6.90 18.28
N ARG A 134 -0.47 -7.17 18.49
CA ARG A 134 -1.46 -6.12 18.78
C ARG A 134 -1.10 -5.34 20.05
N THR A 135 -0.64 -6.03 21.10
CA THR A 135 -0.20 -5.39 22.35
C THR A 135 1.01 -4.49 22.13
N VAL A 136 1.99 -4.95 21.34
CA VAL A 136 3.18 -4.17 20.96
C VAL A 136 2.79 -2.93 20.19
N LEU A 137 1.89 -3.03 19.20
CA LEU A 137 1.39 -1.89 18.42
C LEU A 137 0.68 -0.87 19.30
N ALA A 138 -0.19 -1.31 20.21
CA ALA A 138 -0.88 -0.42 21.15
C ALA A 138 0.09 0.33 22.07
N ALA A 139 1.15 -0.32 22.53
CA ALA A 139 2.19 0.31 23.35
C ALA A 139 3.07 1.29 22.58
N ALA A 140 3.25 1.07 21.27
CA ALA A 140 4.11 1.89 20.42
C ALA A 140 3.42 3.17 19.90
N PHE A 141 2.10 3.11 19.63
CA PHE A 141 1.36 4.11 18.85
C PHE A 141 -0.02 4.47 19.43
N GLY A 142 -0.39 3.86 20.59
CA GLY A 142 -1.70 4.03 21.26
C GLY A 142 -1.83 5.26 22.16
#